data_463cd49ebd87adc48968b782fce0effb
#
_entry.id   463cd49ebd87adc48968b782fce0effb
#
_cell.length_a   1.000
_cell.length_b   1.000
_cell.length_c   1.000
_cell.angle_alpha   90.00
_cell.angle_beta   90.00
_cell.angle_gamma   90.00
#
_symmetry.space_group_name_H-M   'P 1'
#
loop_
_entity.id
_entity.type
_entity.pdbx_description
1 polymer ?
#
loop_
_entity_poly.entity_id
_entity_poly.type
_entity_poly.pdbx_seq_one_letter_code
_entity_poly.pdbx_strand_id
1 'polypeptide(L)'
;MKRKLLTSIGAAALTALALCACSNTGSSSEATGAAANESSQEGQAQTGSSSDSITVMIPEWAVPSDALLKEFTDQSGISVNISQVDWDAIRDKISIAASGGEASADVVEVDWSWVGEFGEADWLEPLEVDAELKADMPTISTFSIGDKVLAMPYSNDYRIAYYNTKHFADAGITEAPKTYNEVYEAVKAIKAAGVAEHPYPLVLTAEEKASTGLIWTAYTMNDVVFNDDGTLNESSVKDALNFYDKLIKEELVDPADKTADGGKTYTRLTEGSASFMTGPSSYISNVQNPEKSKVVGEVTPILMPGLSANAHHTMALPEALGITKFSKNKEAARKFIDWYTSAEVQEKLNEELGNLPTRNSVLEKLVTDGKIENPGAMLEQARLISSPFPGGVPVYYNEMSNAIYNAVNGLALGNLSVDEAFTQMDEKIKALIADN
;
A
#
# COMPACT_ATOMS: atom_id res chain seq x y z
N MET A 1 34.93 -19.84 -48.29
CA MET A 1 34.80 -18.72 -49.27
C MET A 1 34.44 -17.48 -48.48
N LYS A 2 35.42 -16.68 -48.14
CA LYS A 2 35.83 -15.39 -48.73
C LYS A 2 34.77 -14.30 -48.62
N ARG A 3 34.97 -13.38 -47.62
CA ARG A 3 35.15 -11.90 -47.76
C ARG A 3 33.82 -11.11 -47.89
N LYS A 4 33.58 -9.95 -47.25
CA LYS A 4 34.49 -8.85 -46.86
C LYS A 4 33.79 -7.93 -45.80
N LEU A 5 34.62 -7.35 -44.94
CA LEU A 5 34.42 -6.10 -44.18
C LEU A 5 34.02 -4.94 -45.09
N LEU A 6 33.33 -3.96 -44.52
CA LEU A 6 33.56 -2.56 -44.78
C LEU A 6 33.14 -1.68 -43.59
N THR A 7 34.12 -1.08 -43.02
CA THR A 7 34.14 0.04 -42.06
C THR A 7 33.82 1.36 -42.77
N SER A 8 33.08 2.25 -42.10
CA SER A 8 33.26 3.68 -42.35
C SER A 8 33.03 4.49 -41.08
N ILE A 9 34.06 5.20 -40.76
CA ILE A 9 34.31 6.23 -39.77
C ILE A 9 33.82 7.58 -40.31
N GLY A 10 33.38 8.46 -39.43
CA GLY A 10 33.23 9.90 -39.73
C GLY A 10 32.35 10.53 -38.66
N ALA A 11 32.79 11.21 -37.77
CA ALA A 11 33.60 12.39 -37.53
C ALA A 11 32.73 13.47 -36.85
N ALA A 12 33.26 13.96 -35.78
CA ALA A 12 32.75 15.00 -34.88
C ALA A 12 32.61 16.38 -35.57
N ALA A 13 31.71 17.20 -35.03
CA ALA A 13 31.84 18.65 -35.10
C ALA A 13 31.30 19.29 -33.81
N LEU A 14 32.23 19.79 -33.02
CA LEU A 14 32.04 20.83 -32.01
C LEU A 14 31.74 22.16 -32.70
N THR A 15 30.82 22.95 -32.19
CA THR A 15 30.86 24.41 -32.34
C THR A 15 30.41 25.06 -31.02
N ALA A 16 31.34 25.75 -30.41
CA ALA A 16 31.18 26.69 -29.32
C ALA A 16 31.11 28.13 -29.89
N LEU A 17 30.83 29.08 -29.00
CA LEU A 17 30.85 30.55 -29.11
C LEU A 17 29.48 31.18 -29.47
N ALA A 18 29.05 32.29 -28.85
CA ALA A 18 29.80 33.35 -28.16
C ALA A 18 28.83 34.15 -27.24
N LEU A 19 29.44 34.74 -26.23
CA LEU A 19 28.95 35.87 -25.43
C LEU A 19 28.68 37.10 -26.31
N CYS A 20 27.64 37.88 -25.95
CA CYS A 20 27.62 39.32 -26.15
C CYS A 20 27.01 40.04 -24.96
N ALA A 21 27.88 40.65 -24.20
CA ALA A 21 27.56 41.76 -23.31
C ALA A 21 27.54 43.06 -24.15
N CYS A 22 26.57 43.91 -23.90
CA CYS A 22 26.67 45.33 -24.23
C CYS A 22 26.00 46.17 -23.14
N SER A 23 26.83 46.88 -22.47
CA SER A 23 26.59 48.04 -21.63
C SER A 23 26.24 49.25 -22.48
N ASN A 24 25.42 50.16 -21.99
CA ASN A 24 25.65 51.61 -22.07
C ASN A 24 24.58 52.36 -21.24
N THR A 25 24.99 52.98 -20.19
CA THR A 25 25.30 54.38 -19.87
C THR A 25 24.20 55.41 -20.20
N GLY A 26 23.71 56.02 -19.14
CA GLY A 26 23.83 57.42 -18.86
C GLY A 26 22.52 58.21 -18.99
N SER A 27 22.07 58.89 -17.99
CA SER A 27 22.40 60.25 -17.63
C SER A 27 21.47 60.82 -16.58
N SER A 28 22.09 61.41 -15.59
CA SER A 28 21.73 62.37 -14.59
C SER A 28 20.68 63.42 -14.89
N SER A 29 19.86 63.82 -13.86
CA SER A 29 19.81 65.19 -13.31
C SER A 29 18.85 65.21 -12.10
N GLU A 30 19.42 65.53 -10.93
CA GLU A 30 19.26 66.67 -10.04
C GLU A 30 17.82 66.93 -9.56
N ALA A 31 17.58 66.65 -8.29
CA ALA A 31 17.55 67.44 -7.07
C ALA A 31 16.52 68.61 -7.06
N THR A 32 15.63 68.51 -6.11
CA THR A 32 15.38 69.58 -5.10
C THR A 32 14.49 69.05 -3.97
N GLY A 33 14.92 69.37 -2.74
CA GLY A 33 14.33 68.96 -1.49
C GLY A 33 13.17 69.81 -1.05
N ALA A 34 12.46 69.31 -0.07
CA ALA A 34 11.93 70.11 1.05
C ALA A 34 11.30 69.15 2.12
N ALA A 35 11.89 69.21 3.29
CA ALA A 35 11.38 69.31 4.64
C ALA A 35 10.12 68.49 5.08
N ALA A 36 10.41 67.64 6.04
CA ALA A 36 9.75 67.33 7.32
C ALA A 36 8.25 67.64 7.48
N ASN A 37 7.52 66.60 7.83
CA ASN A 37 6.53 66.68 8.88
C ASN A 37 6.41 65.34 9.60
N GLU A 38 6.82 65.32 10.88
CA GLU A 38 6.54 64.26 11.85
C GLU A 38 5.05 64.27 12.16
N SER A 39 4.34 63.19 11.89
CA SER A 39 3.13 62.84 12.59
C SER A 39 3.22 61.40 13.05
N SER A 40 3.45 61.22 14.31
CA SER A 40 3.31 60.00 15.08
C SER A 40 1.89 59.45 14.89
N GLN A 41 1.74 58.41 14.13
CA GLN A 41 0.61 57.49 14.23
C GLN A 41 1.11 56.19 14.82
N GLU A 42 0.65 55.91 16.04
CA GLU A 42 0.70 54.58 16.63
C GLU A 42 0.08 53.59 15.65
N GLY A 43 0.95 52.88 14.97
CA GLY A 43 0.54 51.74 14.15
C GLY A 43 0.19 50.60 15.11
N GLN A 44 -1.08 50.32 15.24
CA GLN A 44 -1.57 49.04 15.69
C GLN A 44 -0.83 47.98 14.90
N ALA A 45 -0.02 47.18 15.58
CA ALA A 45 0.49 45.94 15.07
C ALA A 45 -0.72 45.06 14.76
N GLN A 46 -1.14 45.00 13.50
CA GLN A 46 -1.90 43.88 12.99
C GLN A 46 -0.99 42.67 13.15
N THR A 47 -1.24 41.90 14.18
CA THR A 47 -0.85 40.49 14.20
C THR A 47 -1.63 39.82 13.09
N GLY A 48 -1.09 39.90 11.88
CA GLY A 48 -1.47 39.03 10.81
C GLY A 48 -1.11 37.62 11.27
N SER A 49 -2.11 36.85 11.67
CA SER A 49 -2.01 35.41 11.75
C SER A 49 -1.52 34.95 10.37
N SER A 50 -0.23 34.60 10.26
CA SER A 50 0.20 33.75 9.17
C SER A 50 -0.62 32.48 9.33
N SER A 51 -1.55 32.21 8.43
CA SER A 51 -2.24 30.94 8.44
C SER A 51 -1.14 29.87 8.29
N ASP A 52 -0.97 29.02 9.31
CA ASP A 52 -0.06 27.91 9.22
C ASP A 52 -0.42 27.10 7.98
N SER A 53 0.55 26.68 7.22
CA SER A 53 0.35 25.90 6.01
C SER A 53 1.22 24.67 6.08
N ILE A 54 0.67 23.51 5.72
CA ILE A 54 1.37 22.25 5.64
C ILE A 54 1.30 21.66 4.24
N THR A 55 2.30 20.89 3.88
CA THR A 55 2.30 20.03 2.69
C THR A 55 2.11 18.58 3.12
N VAL A 56 1.16 17.89 2.46
CA VAL A 56 0.84 16.48 2.70
C VAL A 56 1.12 15.71 1.41
N MET A 57 2.07 14.78 1.45
CA MET A 57 2.46 13.95 0.30
C MET A 57 1.86 12.54 0.44
N ILE A 58 0.88 12.25 -0.39
CA ILE A 58 0.07 11.02 -0.34
C ILE A 58 -0.29 10.51 -1.74
N PRO A 59 -0.62 9.21 -1.90
CA PRO A 59 -1.10 8.65 -3.15
C PRO A 59 -2.55 9.07 -3.46
N GLU A 60 -2.99 8.82 -4.69
CA GLU A 60 -4.32 9.21 -5.20
C GLU A 60 -5.46 8.71 -4.29
N TRP A 61 -5.40 7.48 -3.84
CA TRP A 61 -6.45 6.85 -3.02
C TRP A 61 -6.55 7.36 -1.58
N ALA A 62 -5.59 8.18 -1.15
CA ALA A 62 -5.59 8.81 0.18
C ALA A 62 -5.99 10.28 0.13
N VAL A 63 -6.28 10.84 -1.06
CA VAL A 63 -6.61 12.27 -1.21
C VAL A 63 -8.09 12.52 -0.85
N PRO A 64 -8.38 13.23 0.26
CA PRO A 64 -9.75 13.59 0.61
C PRO A 64 -10.32 14.60 -0.40
N SER A 65 -11.65 14.71 -0.48
CA SER A 65 -12.28 15.75 -1.27
C SER A 65 -11.89 17.16 -0.80
N ASP A 66 -11.96 18.13 -1.71
CA ASP A 66 -11.76 19.55 -1.38
C ASP A 66 -12.69 20.03 -0.27
N ALA A 67 -13.92 19.48 -0.21
CA ALA A 67 -14.89 19.80 0.81
C ALA A 67 -14.41 19.34 2.20
N LEU A 68 -13.90 18.13 2.29
CA LEU A 68 -13.39 17.56 3.53
C LEU A 68 -12.10 18.29 3.99
N LEU A 69 -11.19 18.62 3.07
CA LEU A 69 -9.99 19.43 3.38
C LEU A 69 -10.37 20.85 3.86
N LYS A 70 -11.45 21.42 3.29
CA LYS A 70 -11.96 22.71 3.73
C LYS A 70 -12.49 22.66 5.16
N GLU A 71 -13.16 21.58 5.58
CA GLU A 71 -13.60 21.41 6.97
C GLU A 71 -12.42 21.49 7.94
N PHE A 72 -11.30 20.80 7.63
CA PHE A 72 -10.08 20.90 8.44
C PHE A 72 -9.56 22.34 8.53
N THR A 73 -9.47 23.01 7.39
CA THR A 73 -8.99 24.40 7.34
C THR A 73 -9.89 25.34 8.15
N ASP A 74 -11.20 25.19 8.02
CA ASP A 74 -12.18 26.03 8.76
C ASP A 74 -12.09 25.78 10.29
N GLN A 75 -11.81 24.54 10.71
CA GLN A 75 -11.72 24.16 12.13
C GLN A 75 -10.37 24.56 12.76
N SER A 76 -9.28 24.38 12.00
CA SER A 76 -7.91 24.51 12.54
C SER A 76 -7.23 25.84 12.22
N GLY A 77 -7.68 26.55 11.19
CA GLY A 77 -7.00 27.70 10.60
C GLY A 77 -5.76 27.33 9.77
N ILE A 78 -5.48 26.03 9.57
CA ILE A 78 -4.30 25.53 8.86
C ILE A 78 -4.69 25.24 7.42
N SER A 79 -3.92 25.77 6.47
CA SER A 79 -4.07 25.47 5.04
C SER A 79 -3.32 24.20 4.68
N VAL A 80 -3.91 23.33 3.84
CA VAL A 80 -3.32 22.07 3.40
C VAL A 80 -3.00 22.12 1.92
N ASN A 81 -1.75 21.84 1.56
CA ASN A 81 -1.32 21.64 0.19
C ASN A 81 -1.12 20.13 -0.04
N ILE A 82 -1.98 19.51 -0.83
CA ILE A 82 -1.83 18.11 -1.21
C ILE A 82 -0.78 17.99 -2.32
N SER A 83 0.26 17.22 -2.07
CA SER A 83 1.23 16.74 -3.05
C SER A 83 0.88 15.30 -3.40
N GLN A 84 0.00 15.12 -4.37
CA GLN A 84 -0.33 13.79 -4.86
C GLN A 84 0.85 13.22 -5.64
N VAL A 85 1.31 12.04 -5.25
CA VAL A 85 2.47 11.35 -5.84
C VAL A 85 2.13 9.88 -6.04
N ASP A 86 2.61 9.29 -7.14
CA ASP A 86 2.50 7.85 -7.34
C ASP A 86 3.19 7.11 -6.19
N TRP A 87 2.52 6.10 -5.67
CA TRP A 87 2.97 5.35 -4.48
C TRP A 87 4.42 4.85 -4.61
N ASP A 88 4.77 4.28 -5.78
CA ASP A 88 6.13 3.78 -6.07
C ASP A 88 7.23 4.86 -5.96
N ALA A 89 6.87 6.14 -6.06
CA ALA A 89 7.81 7.25 -6.00
C ALA A 89 7.89 7.93 -4.62
N ILE A 90 6.96 7.66 -3.70
CA ILE A 90 6.88 8.37 -2.41
C ILE A 90 8.10 8.04 -1.54
N ARG A 91 8.40 6.74 -1.38
CA ARG A 91 9.54 6.26 -0.58
C ARG A 91 10.86 6.92 -1.01
N ASP A 92 11.14 6.93 -2.31
CA ASP A 92 12.36 7.52 -2.85
C ASP A 92 12.43 9.03 -2.62
N LYS A 93 11.31 9.74 -2.74
CA LYS A 93 11.25 11.18 -2.45
C LYS A 93 11.56 11.48 -0.98
N ILE A 94 11.03 10.66 -0.06
CA ILE A 94 11.29 10.79 1.38
C ILE A 94 12.78 10.54 1.65
N SER A 95 13.33 9.43 1.15
CA SER A 95 14.73 9.06 1.41
C SER A 95 15.73 10.07 0.85
N ILE A 96 15.50 10.60 -0.36
CA ILE A 96 16.35 11.62 -0.98
C ILE A 96 16.34 12.92 -0.16
N ALA A 97 15.16 13.42 0.21
CA ALA A 97 15.04 14.64 0.99
C ALA A 97 15.66 14.47 2.40
N ALA A 98 15.34 13.39 3.09
CA ALA A 98 15.85 13.10 4.44
C ALA A 98 17.37 12.93 4.47
N SER A 99 17.96 12.30 3.44
CA SER A 99 19.41 12.19 3.28
C SER A 99 20.09 13.56 3.10
N GLY A 100 19.37 14.54 2.57
CA GLY A 100 19.80 15.94 2.47
C GLY A 100 19.54 16.76 3.75
N GLY A 101 18.89 16.20 4.77
CA GLY A 101 18.46 16.91 5.98
C GLY A 101 17.27 17.83 5.75
N GLU A 102 16.44 17.53 4.74
CA GLU A 102 15.27 18.32 4.35
C GLU A 102 13.98 17.49 4.45
N ALA A 103 12.85 18.16 4.63
CA ALA A 103 11.54 17.53 4.57
C ALA A 103 11.06 17.43 3.11
N SER A 104 10.63 16.24 2.69
CA SER A 104 9.93 16.09 1.40
C SER A 104 8.54 16.70 1.41
N ALA A 105 7.88 16.64 2.56
CA ALA A 105 6.62 17.27 2.94
C ALA A 105 6.55 17.31 4.48
N ASP A 106 5.54 17.97 5.04
CA ASP A 106 5.35 17.98 6.51
C ASP A 106 4.73 16.65 6.98
N VAL A 107 3.72 16.19 6.25
CA VAL A 107 3.07 14.88 6.44
C VAL A 107 3.31 14.04 5.19
N VAL A 108 3.63 12.77 5.40
CA VAL A 108 3.90 11.82 4.32
C VAL A 108 3.14 10.52 4.52
N GLU A 109 2.81 9.88 3.41
CA GLU A 109 2.44 8.47 3.38
C GLU A 109 3.54 7.62 4.00
N VAL A 110 3.14 6.64 4.80
CA VAL A 110 4.01 5.60 5.34
C VAL A 110 3.33 4.26 5.11
N ASP A 111 3.86 3.51 4.17
CA ASP A 111 3.44 2.12 3.97
C ASP A 111 3.97 1.22 5.10
N TRP A 112 3.22 0.20 5.44
CA TRP A 112 3.58 -0.77 6.46
C TRP A 112 4.97 -1.39 6.23
N SER A 113 5.37 -1.55 4.97
CA SER A 113 6.64 -2.18 4.57
C SER A 113 7.85 -1.27 4.72
N TRP A 114 7.66 0.05 4.88
CA TRP A 114 8.76 1.02 5.00
C TRP A 114 9.14 1.34 6.44
N VAL A 115 8.36 0.90 7.41
CA VAL A 115 8.50 1.26 8.83
C VAL A 115 9.88 0.89 9.39
N GLY A 116 10.37 -0.30 9.05
CA GLY A 116 11.69 -0.75 9.49
C GLY A 116 12.80 0.18 9.02
N GLU A 117 12.85 0.46 7.71
CA GLU A 117 13.84 1.37 7.11
C GLU A 117 13.72 2.79 7.64
N PHE A 118 12.50 3.35 7.67
CA PHE A 118 12.30 4.74 8.12
C PHE A 118 12.62 4.94 9.59
N GLY A 119 12.39 3.92 10.41
CA GLY A 119 12.72 3.95 11.82
C GLY A 119 14.21 3.83 12.10
N GLU A 120 14.92 2.94 11.41
CA GLU A 120 16.36 2.80 11.49
C GLU A 120 17.08 4.08 11.03
N ALA A 121 16.61 4.67 9.94
CA ALA A 121 17.16 5.90 9.39
C ALA A 121 16.75 7.19 10.13
N ASP A 122 15.87 7.11 11.14
CA ASP A 122 15.33 8.25 11.92
C ASP A 122 14.71 9.35 11.02
N TRP A 123 13.93 8.95 10.00
CA TRP A 123 13.32 9.88 9.04
C TRP A 123 11.96 10.42 9.48
N LEU A 124 11.33 9.81 10.48
CA LEU A 124 10.04 10.22 11.00
C LEU A 124 10.14 10.75 12.44
N GLU A 125 9.25 11.67 12.79
CA GLU A 125 9.06 12.16 14.14
C GLU A 125 8.18 11.18 14.93
N PRO A 126 8.60 10.65 16.08
CA PRO A 126 7.76 9.81 16.92
C PRO A 126 6.51 10.54 17.40
N LEU A 127 5.39 9.84 17.41
CA LEU A 127 4.07 10.33 17.77
C LEU A 127 3.66 9.83 19.16
N GLU A 128 3.19 10.73 20.02
CA GLU A 128 2.59 10.36 21.30
C GLU A 128 1.17 9.82 21.06
N VAL A 129 0.90 8.61 21.52
CA VAL A 129 -0.39 7.93 21.36
C VAL A 129 -0.78 7.28 22.67
N ASP A 130 -1.99 7.58 23.16
CA ASP A 130 -2.48 7.02 24.42
C ASP A 130 -2.92 5.54 24.26
N ALA A 131 -3.14 4.88 25.40
CA ALA A 131 -3.48 3.47 25.44
C ALA A 131 -4.89 3.19 24.91
N GLU A 132 -5.83 4.12 25.05
CA GLU A 132 -7.20 3.98 24.57
C GLU A 132 -7.22 3.98 23.04
N LEU A 133 -6.50 4.91 22.42
CA LEU A 133 -6.37 4.97 20.97
C LEU A 133 -5.65 3.74 20.40
N LYS A 134 -4.59 3.25 21.07
CA LYS A 134 -3.91 2.00 20.68
C LYS A 134 -4.85 0.78 20.76
N ALA A 135 -5.76 0.75 21.70
CA ALA A 135 -6.74 -0.33 21.82
C ALA A 135 -7.81 -0.28 20.72
N ASP A 136 -8.24 0.93 20.33
CA ASP A 136 -9.21 1.15 19.24
C ASP A 136 -8.58 0.98 17.84
N MET A 137 -7.27 1.20 17.72
CA MET A 137 -6.50 1.12 16.47
C MET A 137 -5.31 0.14 16.61
N PRO A 138 -5.54 -1.19 16.66
CA PRO A 138 -4.47 -2.17 16.91
C PRO A 138 -3.38 -2.16 15.84
N THR A 139 -3.68 -1.72 14.62
CA THR A 139 -2.71 -1.57 13.53
C THR A 139 -1.64 -0.49 13.77
N ILE A 140 -1.77 0.35 14.83
CA ILE A 140 -0.69 1.23 15.28
C ILE A 140 0.58 0.42 15.61
N SER A 141 0.44 -0.83 16.07
CA SER A 141 1.58 -1.71 16.34
C SER A 141 2.45 -1.97 15.11
N THR A 142 1.87 -2.01 13.92
CA THR A 142 2.60 -2.18 12.65
C THR A 142 3.51 -0.98 12.36
N PHE A 143 3.11 0.22 12.80
CA PHE A 143 3.86 1.48 12.60
C PHE A 143 4.67 1.88 13.84
N SER A 144 5.05 0.91 14.65
CA SER A 144 5.81 1.14 15.88
C SER A 144 7.12 0.34 15.87
N ILE A 145 8.19 0.96 16.40
CA ILE A 145 9.46 0.30 16.69
C ILE A 145 9.73 0.45 18.18
N GLY A 146 9.70 -0.66 18.90
CA GLY A 146 9.69 -0.63 20.36
C GLY A 146 8.50 0.17 20.87
N ASP A 147 8.75 1.17 21.72
CA ASP A 147 7.70 2.02 22.28
C ASP A 147 7.35 3.24 21.40
N LYS A 148 8.10 3.47 20.32
CA LYS A 148 7.92 4.63 19.43
C LYS A 148 6.91 4.34 18.35
N VAL A 149 5.81 5.09 18.32
CA VAL A 149 4.87 5.12 17.18
C VAL A 149 5.42 6.09 16.13
N LEU A 150 5.64 5.63 14.91
CA LEU A 150 6.24 6.44 13.83
C LEU A 150 5.19 7.02 12.88
N ALA A 151 4.03 6.37 12.75
CA ALA A 151 2.94 6.85 11.91
C ALA A 151 1.58 6.40 12.45
N MET A 152 0.52 7.12 12.08
CA MET A 152 -0.86 6.84 12.45
C MET A 152 -1.60 6.19 11.28
N PRO A 153 -2.09 4.95 11.42
CA PRO A 153 -2.77 4.25 10.35
C PRO A 153 -4.10 4.91 10.01
N TYR A 154 -4.37 5.05 8.71
CA TYR A 154 -5.63 5.61 8.21
C TYR A 154 -6.45 4.64 7.37
N SER A 155 -5.82 3.63 6.78
CA SER A 155 -6.47 2.61 5.98
C SER A 155 -6.09 1.23 6.48
N ASN A 156 -7.10 0.38 6.71
CA ASN A 156 -6.91 -0.97 7.22
C ASN A 156 -7.20 -1.97 6.10
N ASP A 157 -6.16 -2.33 5.36
CA ASP A 157 -6.26 -3.23 4.23
C ASP A 157 -5.81 -4.65 4.61
N TYR A 158 -6.68 -5.37 5.36
CA TYR A 158 -6.42 -6.77 5.68
C TYR A 158 -6.82 -7.70 4.54
N ARG A 159 -6.28 -8.90 4.54
CA ARG A 159 -6.59 -9.90 3.52
C ARG A 159 -7.82 -10.70 3.91
N ILE A 160 -8.70 -10.88 2.91
CA ILE A 160 -9.96 -11.61 3.00
C ILE A 160 -10.16 -12.42 1.72
N ALA A 161 -11.05 -13.40 1.74
CA ALA A 161 -11.43 -14.12 0.54
C ALA A 161 -12.79 -13.66 0.00
N TYR A 162 -12.95 -13.77 -1.30
CA TYR A 162 -14.19 -13.48 -2.03
C TYR A 162 -14.55 -14.67 -2.90
N TYR A 163 -15.84 -14.98 -2.99
CA TYR A 163 -16.30 -15.97 -3.96
C TYR A 163 -17.56 -15.50 -4.70
N ASN A 164 -17.67 -15.88 -5.97
CA ASN A 164 -18.87 -15.62 -6.75
C ASN A 164 -19.89 -16.72 -6.47
N THR A 165 -20.93 -16.38 -5.71
CA THR A 165 -21.97 -17.31 -5.27
C THR A 165 -22.73 -17.96 -6.41
N LYS A 166 -22.92 -17.20 -7.51
CA LYS A 166 -23.56 -17.72 -8.73
C LYS A 166 -22.69 -18.74 -9.45
N HIS A 167 -21.39 -18.50 -9.63
CA HIS A 167 -20.47 -19.44 -10.25
C HIS A 167 -20.38 -20.75 -9.45
N PHE A 168 -20.35 -20.66 -8.11
CA PHE A 168 -20.37 -21.83 -7.25
C PHE A 168 -21.67 -22.61 -7.42
N ALA A 169 -22.83 -21.95 -7.39
CA ALA A 169 -24.13 -22.60 -7.58
C ALA A 169 -24.24 -23.23 -8.99
N ASP A 170 -23.81 -22.55 -10.05
CA ASP A 170 -23.81 -23.05 -11.43
C ASP A 170 -22.90 -24.30 -11.61
N ALA A 171 -21.87 -24.45 -10.77
CA ALA A 171 -21.01 -25.64 -10.69
C ALA A 171 -21.54 -26.69 -9.70
N GLY A 172 -22.71 -26.48 -9.06
CA GLY A 172 -23.32 -27.40 -8.09
C GLY A 172 -22.66 -27.37 -6.71
N ILE A 173 -21.90 -26.33 -6.37
CA ILE A 173 -21.24 -26.15 -5.08
C ILE A 173 -22.13 -25.31 -4.18
N THR A 174 -22.52 -25.83 -3.01
CA THR A 174 -23.49 -25.19 -2.10
C THR A 174 -22.84 -24.52 -0.88
N GLU A 175 -21.60 -24.87 -0.57
CA GLU A 175 -20.88 -24.38 0.60
C GLU A 175 -19.70 -23.52 0.20
N ALA A 176 -19.46 -22.44 0.96
CA ALA A 176 -18.26 -21.64 0.81
C ALA A 176 -17.02 -22.42 1.30
N PRO A 177 -15.89 -22.35 0.59
CA PRO A 177 -14.68 -23.08 0.96
C PRO A 177 -14.07 -22.49 2.24
N LYS A 178 -13.55 -23.35 3.12
CA LYS A 178 -12.87 -22.99 4.38
C LYS A 178 -11.39 -23.33 4.36
N THR A 179 -10.97 -24.16 3.40
CA THR A 179 -9.57 -24.60 3.27
C THR A 179 -9.08 -24.35 1.86
N TYR A 180 -7.77 -24.18 1.70
CA TYR A 180 -7.16 -24.04 0.36
C TYR A 180 -7.36 -25.28 -0.51
N ASN A 181 -7.51 -26.46 0.10
CA ASN A 181 -7.87 -27.65 -0.66
C ASN A 181 -9.31 -27.59 -1.18
N GLU A 182 -10.27 -27.11 -0.38
CA GLU A 182 -11.64 -26.90 -0.83
C GLU A 182 -11.72 -25.82 -1.92
N VAL A 183 -10.91 -24.74 -1.81
CA VAL A 183 -10.78 -23.73 -2.87
C VAL A 183 -10.30 -24.38 -4.16
N TYR A 184 -9.23 -25.17 -4.11
CA TYR A 184 -8.67 -25.85 -5.28
C TYR A 184 -9.71 -26.75 -5.95
N GLU A 185 -10.40 -27.60 -5.19
CA GLU A 185 -11.43 -28.49 -5.73
C GLU A 185 -12.62 -27.69 -6.30
N ALA A 186 -13.04 -26.60 -5.66
CA ALA A 186 -14.11 -25.74 -6.14
C ALA A 186 -13.76 -25.07 -7.48
N VAL A 187 -12.60 -24.43 -7.59
CA VAL A 187 -12.20 -23.76 -8.83
C VAL A 187 -11.98 -24.75 -9.99
N LYS A 188 -11.51 -25.95 -9.68
CA LYS A 188 -11.39 -27.04 -10.64
C LYS A 188 -12.76 -27.52 -11.13
N ALA A 189 -13.74 -27.68 -10.24
CA ALA A 189 -15.11 -28.05 -10.62
C ALA A 189 -15.78 -26.95 -11.45
N ILE A 190 -15.58 -25.69 -11.11
CA ILE A 190 -16.09 -24.51 -11.85
C ILE A 190 -15.54 -24.50 -13.29
N LYS A 191 -14.24 -24.73 -13.46
CA LYS A 191 -13.62 -24.86 -14.80
C LYS A 191 -14.20 -26.04 -15.56
N ALA A 192 -14.31 -27.20 -14.93
CA ALA A 192 -14.85 -28.41 -15.55
C ALA A 192 -16.32 -28.26 -15.97
N ALA A 193 -17.10 -27.47 -15.24
CA ALA A 193 -18.48 -27.11 -15.56
C ALA A 193 -18.58 -26.06 -16.69
N GLY A 194 -17.47 -25.48 -17.13
CA GLY A 194 -17.44 -24.43 -18.16
C GLY A 194 -17.99 -23.09 -17.70
N VAL A 195 -18.05 -22.85 -16.38
CA VAL A 195 -18.58 -21.62 -15.79
C VAL A 195 -17.54 -20.49 -15.88
N ALA A 196 -16.27 -20.78 -15.58
CA ALA A 196 -15.15 -19.88 -15.77
C ALA A 196 -13.93 -20.67 -16.26
N GLU A 197 -13.19 -20.11 -17.23
CA GLU A 197 -12.01 -20.77 -17.81
C GLU A 197 -10.81 -20.71 -16.84
N HIS A 198 -10.60 -19.55 -16.21
CA HIS A 198 -9.53 -19.29 -15.24
C HIS A 198 -10.14 -18.75 -13.95
N PRO A 199 -10.70 -19.61 -13.08
CA PRO A 199 -11.56 -19.17 -11.97
C PRO A 199 -10.82 -18.53 -10.81
N TYR A 200 -9.47 -18.59 -10.74
CA TYR A 200 -8.68 -18.02 -9.65
C TYR A 200 -7.69 -16.98 -10.18
N PRO A 201 -7.89 -15.68 -9.95
CA PRO A 201 -6.89 -14.66 -10.26
C PRO A 201 -5.76 -14.72 -9.26
N LEU A 202 -4.52 -14.74 -9.73
CA LEU A 202 -3.33 -14.83 -8.90
C LEU A 202 -2.23 -13.93 -9.43
N VAL A 203 -1.77 -12.98 -8.63
CA VAL A 203 -0.66 -12.11 -9.03
C VAL A 203 0.63 -12.92 -9.09
N LEU A 204 1.17 -13.08 -10.29
CA LEU A 204 2.36 -13.88 -10.59
C LEU A 204 3.47 -13.08 -11.26
N THR A 205 3.23 -11.80 -11.53
CA THR A 205 4.23 -10.86 -12.06
C THR A 205 5.29 -10.59 -11.00
N ALA A 206 6.53 -10.31 -11.44
CA ALA A 206 7.63 -9.97 -10.54
C ALA A 206 7.44 -8.56 -9.94
N GLU A 207 6.52 -8.46 -8.99
CA GLU A 207 6.16 -7.22 -8.28
C GLU A 207 5.77 -7.52 -6.83
N GLU A 208 5.68 -6.47 -6.00
CA GLU A 208 5.38 -6.55 -4.57
C GLU A 208 4.14 -7.38 -4.23
N LYS A 209 3.04 -7.25 -5.01
CA LYS A 209 1.81 -8.00 -4.77
C LYS A 209 1.97 -9.52 -4.92
N ALA A 210 2.96 -10.00 -5.69
CA ALA A 210 3.27 -11.42 -5.77
C ALA A 210 4.02 -11.90 -4.52
N SER A 211 4.88 -11.06 -3.95
CA SER A 211 5.57 -11.34 -2.68
C SER A 211 4.57 -11.39 -1.53
N THR A 212 3.81 -10.33 -1.32
CA THR A 212 2.78 -10.30 -0.27
C THR A 212 1.76 -11.41 -0.45
N GLY A 213 1.40 -11.75 -1.70
CA GLY A 213 0.53 -12.86 -2.06
C GLY A 213 1.02 -14.20 -1.51
N LEU A 214 2.29 -14.51 -1.70
CA LEU A 214 2.90 -15.73 -1.14
C LEU A 214 2.93 -15.69 0.39
N ILE A 215 3.33 -14.55 0.96
CA ILE A 215 3.42 -14.36 2.42
C ILE A 215 2.06 -14.62 3.07
N TRP A 216 0.98 -13.93 2.64
CA TRP A 216 -0.32 -14.16 3.29
C TRP A 216 -0.88 -15.55 3.03
N THR A 217 -0.61 -16.16 1.87
CA THR A 217 -1.06 -17.53 1.59
C THR A 217 -0.39 -18.54 2.52
N ALA A 218 0.93 -18.45 2.69
CA ALA A 218 1.67 -19.31 3.62
C ALA A 218 1.22 -19.07 5.08
N TYR A 219 1.01 -17.80 5.45
CA TYR A 219 0.57 -17.41 6.80
C TYR A 219 -0.82 -17.91 7.14
N THR A 220 -1.78 -17.75 6.25
CA THR A 220 -3.16 -18.22 6.46
C THR A 220 -3.28 -19.74 6.41
N MET A 221 -2.38 -20.43 5.69
CA MET A 221 -2.33 -21.89 5.70
C MET A 221 -1.78 -22.45 7.02
N ASN A 222 -0.68 -21.88 7.54
CA ASN A 222 0.16 -22.55 8.54
C ASN A 222 0.43 -21.72 9.80
N ASP A 223 -0.19 -20.55 9.95
CA ASP A 223 0.01 -19.60 11.07
C ASP A 223 1.45 -19.07 11.21
N VAL A 224 2.36 -19.44 10.30
CA VAL A 224 3.77 -19.06 10.31
C VAL A 224 4.31 -18.95 8.88
N VAL A 225 5.15 -17.94 8.63
CA VAL A 225 5.90 -17.78 7.37
C VAL A 225 7.38 -17.65 7.66
N PHE A 226 7.71 -16.87 8.69
CA PHE A 226 9.07 -16.62 9.15
C PHE A 226 9.29 -17.26 10.50
N ASN A 227 10.46 -17.86 10.69
CA ASN A 227 10.93 -18.35 11.98
C ASN A 227 11.35 -17.15 12.87
N ASP A 228 11.55 -17.38 14.15
CA ASP A 228 11.92 -16.32 15.11
C ASP A 228 13.24 -15.60 14.74
N ASP A 229 14.11 -16.25 13.96
CA ASP A 229 15.35 -15.66 13.46
C ASP A 229 15.21 -14.92 12.11
N GLY A 230 13.98 -14.76 11.62
CA GLY A 230 13.66 -14.08 10.37
C GLY A 230 13.84 -14.94 9.12
N THR A 231 14.34 -16.18 9.22
CA THR A 231 14.44 -17.11 8.08
C THR A 231 13.05 -17.61 7.66
N LEU A 232 12.93 -18.06 6.41
CA LEU A 232 11.67 -18.65 5.93
C LEU A 232 11.38 -19.98 6.63
N ASN A 233 10.11 -20.20 6.98
CA ASN A 233 9.63 -21.52 7.37
C ASN A 233 9.40 -22.37 6.11
N GLU A 234 10.28 -23.36 5.90
CA GLU A 234 10.31 -24.16 4.67
C GLU A 234 8.98 -24.85 4.40
N SER A 235 8.37 -25.48 5.40
CA SER A 235 7.11 -26.20 5.23
C SER A 235 5.99 -25.27 4.78
N SER A 236 5.81 -24.16 5.47
CA SER A 236 4.74 -23.20 5.20
C SER A 236 4.86 -22.57 3.82
N VAL A 237 6.06 -22.14 3.46
CA VAL A 237 6.31 -21.51 2.15
C VAL A 237 6.15 -22.53 1.01
N LYS A 238 6.64 -23.76 1.20
CA LYS A 238 6.47 -24.82 0.18
C LYS A 238 5.01 -25.24 0.03
N ASP A 239 4.20 -25.26 1.08
CA ASP A 239 2.78 -25.54 0.98
C ASP A 239 2.07 -24.50 0.09
N ALA A 240 2.36 -23.21 0.28
CA ALA A 240 1.82 -22.14 -0.54
C ALA A 240 2.32 -22.22 -2.01
N LEU A 241 3.62 -22.46 -2.23
CA LEU A 241 4.18 -22.66 -3.57
C LEU A 241 3.58 -23.86 -4.29
N ASN A 242 3.36 -24.98 -3.57
CA ASN A 242 2.71 -26.17 -4.12
C ASN A 242 1.25 -25.89 -4.52
N PHE A 243 0.53 -25.07 -3.74
CA PHE A 243 -0.82 -24.64 -4.10
C PHE A 243 -0.78 -23.80 -5.37
N TYR A 244 0.12 -22.85 -5.51
CA TYR A 244 0.29 -22.04 -6.73
C TYR A 244 0.67 -22.90 -7.93
N ASP A 245 1.61 -23.81 -7.78
CA ASP A 245 2.06 -24.72 -8.85
C ASP A 245 0.91 -25.58 -9.39
N LYS A 246 0.04 -26.12 -8.51
CA LYS A 246 -1.18 -26.84 -8.91
C LYS A 246 -2.13 -25.96 -9.71
N LEU A 247 -2.41 -24.75 -9.23
CA LEU A 247 -3.30 -23.81 -9.94
C LEU A 247 -2.77 -23.48 -11.35
N ILE A 248 -1.45 -23.26 -11.45
CA ILE A 248 -0.77 -22.91 -12.71
C ILE A 248 -0.77 -24.09 -13.68
N LYS A 249 -0.42 -25.30 -13.24
CA LYS A 249 -0.33 -26.51 -14.07
C LYS A 249 -1.67 -26.98 -14.61
N GLU A 250 -2.75 -26.75 -13.85
CA GLU A 250 -4.10 -27.09 -14.28
C GLU A 250 -4.80 -25.93 -15.00
N GLU A 251 -4.05 -24.83 -15.29
CA GLU A 251 -4.57 -23.64 -15.96
C GLU A 251 -5.80 -23.03 -15.28
N LEU A 252 -5.85 -23.10 -13.93
CA LEU A 252 -6.91 -22.50 -13.12
C LEU A 252 -6.68 -20.98 -12.93
N VAL A 253 -5.47 -20.52 -13.26
CA VAL A 253 -5.03 -19.13 -13.31
C VAL A 253 -4.84 -18.72 -14.76
N ASP A 254 -5.24 -17.50 -15.12
CA ASP A 254 -5.04 -16.97 -16.47
C ASP A 254 -3.52 -16.85 -16.77
N PRO A 255 -3.05 -17.41 -17.90
CA PRO A 255 -1.65 -17.26 -18.30
C PRO A 255 -1.15 -15.80 -18.37
N ALA A 256 -2.03 -14.84 -18.61
CA ALA A 256 -1.70 -13.42 -18.63
C ALA A 256 -1.32 -12.87 -17.25
N ASP A 257 -1.74 -13.50 -16.16
CA ASP A 257 -1.42 -13.09 -14.79
C ASP A 257 0.09 -13.21 -14.45
N LYS A 258 0.86 -13.94 -15.28
CA LYS A 258 2.32 -14.05 -15.18
C LYS A 258 3.05 -12.75 -15.53
N THR A 259 2.37 -11.83 -16.25
CA THR A 259 2.95 -10.58 -16.75
C THR A 259 2.00 -9.39 -16.61
N ALA A 260 0.78 -9.60 -16.12
CA ALA A 260 -0.18 -8.54 -15.87
C ALA A 260 0.16 -7.80 -14.57
N ASP A 261 -0.11 -6.51 -14.53
CA ASP A 261 -0.16 -5.74 -13.29
C ASP A 261 -1.16 -6.34 -12.31
N GLY A 262 -0.80 -6.41 -11.02
CA GLY A 262 -1.63 -7.05 -10.00
C GLY A 262 -2.99 -6.39 -9.80
N GLY A 263 -3.12 -5.08 -10.02
CA GLY A 263 -4.40 -4.39 -10.02
C GLY A 263 -5.32 -4.91 -11.11
N LYS A 264 -4.80 -5.16 -12.31
CA LYS A 264 -5.54 -5.78 -13.42
C LYS A 264 -5.93 -7.23 -13.13
N THR A 265 -5.07 -7.97 -12.44
CA THR A 265 -5.39 -9.34 -12.01
C THR A 265 -6.62 -9.35 -11.11
N TYR A 266 -6.73 -8.44 -10.16
CA TYR A 266 -7.91 -8.34 -9.28
C TYR A 266 -9.20 -7.96 -10.05
N THR A 267 -9.12 -7.17 -11.12
CA THR A 267 -10.32 -6.80 -11.90
C THR A 267 -11.04 -8.00 -12.52
N ARG A 268 -10.40 -9.16 -12.65
CA ARG A 268 -11.05 -10.39 -13.14
C ARG A 268 -12.25 -10.79 -12.27
N LEU A 269 -12.21 -10.49 -10.96
CA LEU A 269 -13.35 -10.74 -10.08
C LEU A 269 -14.54 -9.83 -10.42
N THR A 270 -14.31 -8.53 -10.56
CA THR A 270 -15.36 -7.56 -10.89
C THR A 270 -15.84 -7.67 -12.33
N GLU A 271 -15.03 -8.18 -13.22
CA GLU A 271 -15.41 -8.51 -14.61
C GLU A 271 -16.25 -9.79 -14.72
N GLY A 272 -16.28 -10.62 -13.66
CA GLY A 272 -17.01 -11.89 -13.64
C GLY A 272 -16.29 -13.03 -14.38
N SER A 273 -14.99 -12.89 -14.65
CA SER A 273 -14.17 -13.97 -15.23
C SER A 273 -13.49 -14.84 -14.17
N ALA A 274 -13.42 -14.38 -12.93
CA ALA A 274 -12.96 -15.14 -11.77
C ALA A 274 -14.11 -15.55 -10.86
N SER A 275 -13.93 -16.64 -10.12
CA SER A 275 -14.92 -17.23 -9.23
C SER A 275 -14.54 -17.18 -7.76
N PHE A 276 -13.25 -17.12 -7.47
CA PHE A 276 -12.72 -17.04 -6.11
C PHE A 276 -11.44 -16.19 -6.13
N MET A 277 -11.25 -15.36 -5.11
CA MET A 277 -10.06 -14.53 -4.98
C MET A 277 -9.71 -14.36 -3.50
N THR A 278 -8.42 -14.34 -3.17
CA THR A 278 -7.91 -13.77 -1.93
C THR A 278 -7.28 -12.42 -2.22
N GLY A 279 -7.55 -11.42 -1.40
CA GLY A 279 -7.05 -10.08 -1.71
C GLY A 279 -7.43 -9.01 -0.68
N PRO A 280 -7.33 -7.73 -1.09
CA PRO A 280 -7.62 -6.60 -0.22
C PRO A 280 -9.07 -6.57 0.28
N SER A 281 -9.25 -6.29 1.56
CA SER A 281 -10.60 -6.10 2.14
C SER A 281 -11.29 -4.85 1.59
N SER A 282 -10.53 -3.83 1.23
CA SER A 282 -11.02 -2.61 0.57
C SER A 282 -11.62 -2.88 -0.81
N TYR A 283 -11.28 -4.01 -1.45
CA TYR A 283 -11.78 -4.35 -2.79
C TYR A 283 -13.30 -4.58 -2.84
N ILE A 284 -13.94 -4.78 -1.67
CA ILE A 284 -15.41 -4.88 -1.58
C ILE A 284 -16.11 -3.66 -2.20
N SER A 285 -15.54 -2.46 -2.07
CA SER A 285 -16.07 -1.25 -2.67
C SER A 285 -16.11 -1.31 -4.21
N ASN A 286 -15.11 -1.94 -4.82
CA ASN A 286 -15.11 -2.17 -6.27
C ASN A 286 -16.12 -3.24 -6.69
N VAL A 287 -16.24 -4.31 -5.91
CA VAL A 287 -17.19 -5.41 -6.16
C VAL A 287 -18.63 -4.92 -6.14
N GLN A 288 -18.96 -4.00 -5.24
CA GLN A 288 -20.32 -3.47 -5.04
C GLN A 288 -20.65 -2.26 -5.93
N ASN A 289 -19.67 -1.66 -6.56
CA ASN A 289 -19.88 -0.49 -7.41
C ASN A 289 -20.39 -0.89 -8.81
N PRO A 290 -21.61 -0.52 -9.20
CA PRO A 290 -22.17 -0.88 -10.51
C PRO A 290 -21.43 -0.25 -11.70
N GLU A 291 -20.61 0.80 -11.46
CA GLU A 291 -19.78 1.40 -12.49
C GLU A 291 -18.48 0.61 -12.72
N LYS A 292 -18.03 -0.17 -11.72
CA LYS A 292 -16.77 -0.92 -11.74
C LYS A 292 -16.95 -2.43 -11.83
N SER A 293 -18.13 -2.95 -11.44
CA SER A 293 -18.39 -4.39 -11.32
C SER A 293 -19.58 -4.83 -12.17
N LYS A 294 -19.40 -5.95 -12.87
CA LYS A 294 -20.47 -6.66 -13.61
C LYS A 294 -21.17 -7.71 -12.76
N VAL A 295 -20.68 -7.96 -11.56
CA VAL A 295 -21.10 -9.04 -10.64
C VAL A 295 -21.61 -8.49 -9.30
N VAL A 296 -22.18 -7.29 -9.32
CA VAL A 296 -22.79 -6.68 -8.13
C VAL A 296 -23.87 -7.61 -7.57
N GLY A 297 -23.78 -7.92 -6.27
CA GLY A 297 -24.70 -8.84 -5.59
C GLY A 297 -24.42 -10.34 -5.83
N GLU A 298 -23.45 -10.70 -6.67
CA GLU A 298 -23.07 -12.10 -6.92
C GLU A 298 -21.81 -12.52 -6.14
N VAL A 299 -20.99 -11.58 -5.68
CA VAL A 299 -19.74 -11.84 -4.97
C VAL A 299 -19.90 -11.51 -3.49
N THR A 300 -19.47 -12.43 -2.65
CA THR A 300 -19.58 -12.36 -1.19
C THR A 300 -18.21 -12.49 -0.54
N PRO A 301 -17.83 -11.63 0.43
CA PRO A 301 -16.63 -11.81 1.24
C PRO A 301 -16.83 -12.97 2.24
N ILE A 302 -15.79 -13.75 2.43
CA ILE A 302 -15.71 -14.84 3.41
C ILE A 302 -14.36 -14.82 4.12
N LEU A 303 -14.26 -15.51 5.24
CA LEU A 303 -13.00 -15.67 5.95
C LEU A 303 -11.93 -16.29 5.04
N MET A 304 -10.68 -15.90 5.25
CA MET A 304 -9.54 -16.53 4.57
C MET A 304 -9.55 -18.04 4.79
N PRO A 305 -9.31 -18.83 3.74
CA PRO A 305 -9.11 -20.26 3.91
C PRO A 305 -7.82 -20.53 4.68
N GLY A 306 -7.82 -21.63 5.45
CA GLY A 306 -6.62 -22.14 6.10
C GLY A 306 -6.25 -23.53 5.57
N LEU A 307 -5.40 -24.26 6.29
CA LEU A 307 -4.99 -25.61 5.90
C LEU A 307 -6.09 -26.65 6.16
N SER A 308 -6.73 -26.60 7.33
CA SER A 308 -7.72 -27.59 7.80
C SER A 308 -9.08 -27.00 8.18
N ALA A 309 -9.17 -25.68 8.29
CA ALA A 309 -10.36 -24.88 8.60
C ALA A 309 -10.13 -23.47 8.04
N ASN A 310 -10.99 -22.50 8.36
CA ASN A 310 -10.68 -21.10 8.13
C ASN A 310 -9.38 -20.73 8.86
N ALA A 311 -8.63 -19.80 8.29
CA ALA A 311 -7.39 -19.31 8.86
C ALA A 311 -7.60 -18.73 10.27
N HIS A 312 -6.62 -18.92 11.14
CA HIS A 312 -6.62 -18.37 12.49
C HIS A 312 -6.08 -16.93 12.51
N HIS A 313 -5.36 -16.54 11.46
CA HIS A 313 -4.73 -15.24 11.30
C HIS A 313 -4.96 -14.68 9.91
N THR A 314 -4.87 -13.36 9.77
CA THR A 314 -4.74 -12.70 8.48
C THR A 314 -3.71 -11.59 8.55
N MET A 315 -3.04 -11.37 7.44
CA MET A 315 -2.12 -10.24 7.28
C MET A 315 -2.91 -8.98 6.91
N ALA A 316 -2.56 -7.85 7.51
CA ALA A 316 -2.98 -6.54 7.03
C ALA A 316 -1.78 -5.84 6.36
N LEU A 317 -2.07 -5.06 5.34
CA LEU A 317 -1.15 -4.13 4.68
C LEU A 317 -1.70 -2.71 4.89
N PRO A 318 -1.67 -2.18 6.12
CA PRO A 318 -2.23 -0.89 6.42
C PRO A 318 -1.35 0.24 5.89
N GLU A 319 -1.98 1.38 5.68
CA GLU A 319 -1.33 2.61 5.27
C GLU A 319 -1.49 3.66 6.36
N ALA A 320 -0.50 4.52 6.52
CA ALA A 320 -0.43 5.48 7.62
C ALA A 320 0.09 6.85 7.18
N LEU A 321 -0.08 7.84 8.03
CA LEU A 321 0.49 9.17 7.90
C LEU A 321 1.56 9.39 8.97
N GLY A 322 2.74 9.79 8.54
CA GLY A 322 3.87 10.14 9.40
C GLY A 322 4.27 11.62 9.25
N ILE A 323 4.93 12.16 10.28
CA ILE A 323 5.53 13.49 10.22
C ILE A 323 7.00 13.32 9.87
N THR A 324 7.47 14.01 8.83
CA THR A 324 8.89 13.94 8.48
C THR A 324 9.75 14.59 9.55
N LYS A 325 10.90 13.98 9.86
CA LYS A 325 11.82 14.44 10.91
C LYS A 325 12.22 15.90 10.76
N PHE A 326 12.41 16.34 9.54
CA PHE A 326 12.90 17.69 9.19
C PHE A 326 11.78 18.71 8.95
N SER A 327 10.50 18.33 9.12
CA SER A 327 9.38 19.30 9.07
C SER A 327 9.56 20.39 10.12
N LYS A 328 9.27 21.62 9.72
CA LYS A 328 9.24 22.80 10.60
C LYS A 328 7.84 23.09 11.14
N ASN A 329 6.83 22.37 10.65
CA ASN A 329 5.42 22.57 10.94
C ASN A 329 4.83 21.39 11.73
N LYS A 330 5.62 20.73 12.60
CA LYS A 330 5.27 19.48 13.28
C LYS A 330 3.96 19.54 14.06
N GLU A 331 3.66 20.65 14.74
CA GLU A 331 2.41 20.84 15.47
C GLU A 331 1.19 20.89 14.54
N ALA A 332 1.31 21.60 13.42
CA ALA A 332 0.26 21.69 12.41
C ALA A 332 0.08 20.33 11.68
N ALA A 333 1.18 19.64 11.37
CA ALA A 333 1.18 18.29 10.81
C ALA A 333 0.51 17.29 11.76
N ARG A 334 0.78 17.36 13.06
CA ARG A 334 0.12 16.51 14.06
C ARG A 334 -1.38 16.75 14.13
N LYS A 335 -1.84 17.99 14.10
CA LYS A 335 -3.27 18.32 14.07
C LYS A 335 -3.96 17.76 12.84
N PHE A 336 -3.28 17.77 11.69
CA PHE A 336 -3.81 17.15 10.46
C PHE A 336 -3.93 15.63 10.62
N ILE A 337 -2.91 14.95 11.11
CA ILE A 337 -2.95 13.50 11.32
C ILE A 337 -4.05 13.12 12.32
N ASP A 338 -4.16 13.84 13.46
CA ASP A 338 -5.19 13.57 14.45
C ASP A 338 -6.61 13.76 13.89
N TRP A 339 -6.81 14.79 13.06
CA TRP A 339 -8.06 15.02 12.35
C TRP A 339 -8.33 13.91 11.31
N TYR A 340 -7.37 13.61 10.45
CA TYR A 340 -7.51 12.63 9.37
C TYR A 340 -7.82 11.23 9.90
N THR A 341 -7.26 10.87 11.05
CA THR A 341 -7.45 9.57 11.72
C THR A 341 -8.54 9.59 12.80
N SER A 342 -9.30 10.70 12.93
CA SER A 342 -10.42 10.78 13.86
C SER A 342 -11.58 9.86 13.42
N ALA A 343 -12.42 9.46 14.37
CA ALA A 343 -13.56 8.59 14.08
C ALA A 343 -14.50 9.19 13.01
N GLU A 344 -14.81 10.49 13.14
CA GLU A 344 -15.68 11.20 12.20
C GLU A 344 -15.10 11.23 10.77
N VAL A 345 -13.80 11.50 10.66
CA VAL A 345 -13.15 11.61 9.34
C VAL A 345 -12.97 10.24 8.71
N GLN A 346 -12.67 9.19 9.48
CA GLN A 346 -12.59 7.83 8.95
C GLN A 346 -13.94 7.32 8.40
N GLU A 347 -15.08 7.72 9.00
CA GLU A 347 -16.39 7.44 8.41
C GLU A 347 -16.57 8.14 7.05
N LYS A 348 -16.16 9.41 6.95
CA LYS A 348 -16.24 10.18 5.70
C LYS A 348 -15.30 9.63 4.63
N LEU A 349 -14.07 9.26 5.00
CA LEU A 349 -13.10 8.64 4.08
C LEU A 349 -13.57 7.27 3.59
N ASN A 350 -14.25 6.48 4.42
CA ASN A 350 -14.89 5.25 3.96
C ASN A 350 -15.96 5.52 2.91
N GLU A 351 -16.78 6.57 3.09
CA GLU A 351 -17.83 6.97 2.15
C GLU A 351 -17.24 7.52 0.83
N GLU A 352 -16.21 8.38 0.90
CA GLU A 352 -15.61 9.03 -0.27
C GLU A 352 -14.66 8.11 -1.05
N LEU A 353 -13.80 7.38 -0.35
CA LEU A 353 -12.67 6.64 -0.92
C LEU A 353 -12.83 5.12 -0.85
N GLY A 354 -13.74 4.62 -0.01
CA GLY A 354 -13.90 3.19 0.25
C GLY A 354 -12.86 2.63 1.22
N ASN A 355 -12.04 3.48 1.84
CA ASN A 355 -11.03 3.05 2.81
C ASN A 355 -11.68 2.43 4.03
N LEU A 356 -11.23 1.23 4.42
CA LEU A 356 -11.70 0.64 5.67
C LEU A 356 -11.06 1.34 6.87
N PRO A 357 -11.85 1.69 7.89
CA PRO A 357 -11.34 2.39 9.05
C PRO A 357 -10.34 1.55 9.83
N THR A 358 -9.36 2.19 10.42
CA THR A 358 -8.39 1.56 11.32
C THR A 358 -8.88 1.53 12.75
N ARG A 359 -9.92 2.32 13.08
CA ARG A 359 -10.62 2.27 14.38
C ARG A 359 -11.65 1.16 14.39
N ASN A 360 -11.52 0.23 15.35
CA ASN A 360 -12.51 -0.83 15.56
C ASN A 360 -13.91 -0.26 15.86
N SER A 361 -13.98 0.81 16.65
CA SER A 361 -15.24 1.51 16.98
C SER A 361 -15.95 2.05 15.74
N VAL A 362 -15.22 2.56 14.76
CA VAL A 362 -15.79 3.05 13.49
C VAL A 362 -16.23 1.88 12.61
N LEU A 363 -15.43 0.83 12.51
CA LEU A 363 -15.80 -0.36 11.74
C LEU A 363 -17.09 -0.99 12.30
N GLU A 364 -17.21 -1.14 13.62
CA GLU A 364 -18.42 -1.64 14.28
C GLU A 364 -19.63 -0.75 14.00
N LYS A 365 -19.44 0.57 13.98
CA LYS A 365 -20.51 1.52 13.63
C LYS A 365 -20.96 1.36 12.19
N LEU A 366 -20.04 1.31 11.21
CA LEU A 366 -20.36 1.12 9.79
C LEU A 366 -21.13 -0.17 9.54
N VAL A 367 -20.78 -1.24 10.26
CA VAL A 367 -21.52 -2.50 10.23
C VAL A 367 -22.92 -2.33 10.78
N THR A 368 -23.06 -1.70 11.94
CA THR A 368 -24.36 -1.47 12.60
C THR A 368 -25.30 -0.62 11.73
N ASP A 369 -24.75 0.36 11.03
CA ASP A 369 -25.45 1.26 10.11
C ASP A 369 -25.78 0.60 8.76
N GLY A 370 -25.34 -0.66 8.53
CA GLY A 370 -25.59 -1.40 7.30
C GLY A 370 -24.79 -0.87 6.08
N LYS A 371 -23.69 -0.16 6.33
CA LYS A 371 -22.83 0.40 5.28
C LYS A 371 -21.80 -0.60 4.72
N ILE A 372 -21.65 -1.75 5.37
CA ILE A 372 -20.76 -2.83 4.95
C ILE A 372 -21.60 -4.07 4.63
N GLU A 373 -21.45 -4.60 3.43
CA GLU A 373 -22.13 -5.81 3.01
C GLU A 373 -21.46 -7.05 3.63
N ASN A 374 -22.28 -8.05 4.00
CA ASN A 374 -21.87 -9.25 4.72
C ASN A 374 -20.90 -8.95 5.88
N PRO A 375 -21.35 -8.15 6.84
CA PRO A 375 -20.48 -7.59 7.87
C PRO A 375 -19.86 -8.66 8.79
N GLY A 376 -20.47 -9.84 8.88
CA GLY A 376 -19.99 -10.92 9.73
C GLY A 376 -18.57 -11.35 9.38
N ALA A 377 -18.33 -11.69 8.10
CA ALA A 377 -17.02 -12.10 7.63
C ALA A 377 -15.98 -10.98 7.73
N MET A 378 -16.36 -9.74 7.38
CA MET A 378 -15.46 -8.58 7.42
C MET A 378 -14.99 -8.29 8.86
N LEU A 379 -15.91 -8.25 9.83
CA LEU A 379 -15.58 -8.00 11.23
C LEU A 379 -14.79 -9.16 11.85
N GLU A 380 -15.15 -10.38 11.56
CA GLU A 380 -14.46 -11.55 12.09
C GLU A 380 -13.02 -11.61 11.55
N GLN A 381 -12.83 -11.35 10.26
CA GLN A 381 -11.51 -11.32 9.65
C GLN A 381 -10.64 -10.19 10.22
N ALA A 382 -11.21 -9.00 10.45
CA ALA A 382 -10.49 -7.88 11.06
C ALA A 382 -9.97 -8.20 12.47
N ARG A 383 -10.67 -9.04 13.24
CA ARG A 383 -10.22 -9.50 14.57
C ARG A 383 -9.06 -10.51 14.51
N LEU A 384 -8.82 -11.11 13.35
CA LEU A 384 -7.76 -12.07 13.12
C LEU A 384 -6.47 -11.43 12.59
N ILE A 385 -6.43 -10.09 12.48
CA ILE A 385 -5.24 -9.38 12.01
C ILE A 385 -4.08 -9.62 12.95
N SER A 386 -2.97 -10.08 12.38
CA SER A 386 -1.69 -10.22 13.06
C SER A 386 -0.54 -10.15 12.07
N SER A 387 0.66 -9.85 12.58
CA SER A 387 1.85 -9.74 11.73
C SER A 387 2.45 -11.12 11.45
N PRO A 388 2.80 -11.43 10.19
CA PRO A 388 3.58 -12.63 9.86
C PRO A 388 5.07 -12.50 10.26
N PHE A 389 5.51 -11.31 10.67
CA PHE A 389 6.91 -11.00 11.02
C PHE A 389 7.10 -11.03 12.54
N PRO A 390 7.77 -12.03 13.13
CA PRO A 390 7.91 -12.15 14.59
C PRO A 390 8.65 -10.97 15.24
N GLY A 391 9.63 -10.40 14.55
CA GLY A 391 10.42 -9.25 14.99
C GLY A 391 9.93 -7.88 14.47
N GLY A 392 8.78 -7.82 13.81
CA GLY A 392 8.34 -6.67 13.03
C GLY A 392 8.86 -6.72 11.59
N VAL A 393 8.47 -5.75 10.78
CA VAL A 393 8.90 -5.65 9.37
C VAL A 393 10.41 -5.35 9.33
N PRO A 394 11.24 -6.21 8.70
CA PRO A 394 12.68 -6.03 8.71
C PRO A 394 13.12 -4.84 7.85
N VAL A 395 14.24 -4.22 8.21
CA VAL A 395 14.82 -3.06 7.48
C VAL A 395 15.14 -3.39 6.02
N TYR A 396 15.45 -4.66 5.72
CA TYR A 396 15.74 -5.18 4.38
C TYR A 396 14.49 -5.74 3.66
N TYR A 397 13.28 -5.33 4.07
CA TYR A 397 12.04 -5.87 3.50
C TYR A 397 11.98 -5.77 1.97
N ASN A 398 12.40 -4.64 1.40
CA ASN A 398 12.35 -4.44 -0.05
C ASN A 398 13.19 -5.46 -0.82
N GLU A 399 14.40 -5.74 -0.34
CA GLU A 399 15.30 -6.75 -0.93
C GLU A 399 14.77 -8.16 -0.71
N MET A 400 14.18 -8.43 0.46
CA MET A 400 13.50 -9.68 0.77
C MET A 400 12.30 -9.91 -0.15
N SER A 401 11.44 -8.91 -0.30
CA SER A 401 10.29 -8.96 -1.21
C SER A 401 10.74 -9.21 -2.66
N ASN A 402 11.80 -8.51 -3.10
CA ASN A 402 12.39 -8.74 -4.42
C ASN A 402 12.82 -10.20 -4.64
N ALA A 403 13.44 -10.82 -3.65
CA ALA A 403 13.81 -12.23 -3.73
C ALA A 403 12.58 -13.15 -3.86
N ILE A 404 11.53 -12.85 -3.07
CA ILE A 404 10.30 -13.64 -3.06
C ILE A 404 9.56 -13.53 -4.39
N TYR A 405 9.26 -12.32 -4.86
CA TYR A 405 8.46 -12.19 -6.08
C TYR A 405 9.18 -12.68 -7.35
N ASN A 406 10.51 -12.57 -7.41
CA ASN A 406 11.27 -13.13 -8.52
C ASN A 406 11.21 -14.67 -8.54
N ALA A 407 11.25 -15.32 -7.37
CA ALA A 407 11.11 -16.78 -7.27
C ALA A 407 9.68 -17.23 -7.62
N VAL A 408 8.64 -16.50 -7.16
CA VAL A 408 7.24 -16.75 -7.54
C VAL A 408 7.04 -16.63 -9.05
N ASN A 409 7.55 -15.56 -9.65
CA ASN A 409 7.47 -15.37 -11.11
C ASN A 409 8.26 -16.45 -11.87
N GLY A 410 9.45 -16.83 -11.37
CA GLY A 410 10.24 -17.93 -11.93
C GLY A 410 9.49 -19.27 -11.94
N LEU A 411 8.78 -19.58 -10.84
CA LEU A 411 7.88 -20.73 -10.77
C LEU A 411 6.74 -20.62 -11.80
N ALA A 412 6.08 -19.46 -11.85
CA ALA A 412 4.96 -19.22 -12.75
C ALA A 412 5.33 -19.36 -14.22
N LEU A 413 6.52 -18.92 -14.60
CA LEU A 413 7.06 -19.05 -15.95
C LEU A 413 7.57 -20.47 -16.27
N GLY A 414 7.62 -21.37 -15.29
CA GLY A 414 8.15 -22.73 -15.44
C GLY A 414 9.68 -22.78 -15.50
N ASN A 415 10.36 -21.71 -15.10
CA ASN A 415 11.81 -21.62 -15.03
C ASN A 415 12.38 -22.29 -13.76
N LEU A 416 11.57 -22.37 -12.70
CA LEU A 416 11.89 -22.94 -11.41
C LEU A 416 10.85 -24.00 -11.00
N SER A 417 11.29 -25.06 -10.38
CA SER A 417 10.44 -25.95 -9.57
C SER A 417 10.11 -25.29 -8.21
N VAL A 418 9.20 -25.87 -7.45
CA VAL A 418 8.88 -25.42 -6.09
C VAL A 418 10.12 -25.42 -5.19
N ASP A 419 10.93 -26.48 -5.25
CA ASP A 419 12.16 -26.59 -4.44
C ASP A 419 13.21 -25.55 -4.85
N GLU A 420 13.39 -25.30 -6.15
CA GLU A 420 14.34 -24.30 -6.64
C GLU A 420 13.86 -22.88 -6.30
N ALA A 421 12.57 -22.59 -6.42
CA ALA A 421 11.99 -21.28 -6.04
C ALA A 421 12.19 -21.02 -4.54
N PHE A 422 11.89 -22.01 -3.68
CA PHE A 422 12.15 -21.91 -2.25
C PHE A 422 13.64 -21.67 -1.96
N THR A 423 14.53 -22.49 -2.52
CA THR A 423 15.97 -22.38 -2.29
C THR A 423 16.51 -21.03 -2.68
N GLN A 424 16.10 -20.50 -3.85
CA GLN A 424 16.55 -19.20 -4.35
C GLN A 424 16.17 -18.05 -3.40
N MET A 425 14.92 -18.01 -2.91
CA MET A 425 14.50 -16.96 -1.99
C MET A 425 15.11 -17.12 -0.60
N ASP A 426 15.20 -18.34 -0.09
CA ASP A 426 15.73 -18.63 1.23
C ASP A 426 17.24 -18.29 1.36
N GLU A 427 18.05 -18.67 0.36
CA GLU A 427 19.47 -18.30 0.31
C GLU A 427 19.66 -16.78 0.31
N LYS A 428 18.85 -16.07 -0.47
CA LYS A 428 18.94 -14.61 -0.54
C LYS A 428 18.53 -13.95 0.78
N ILE A 429 17.44 -14.43 1.40
CA ILE A 429 16.97 -13.90 2.68
C ILE A 429 17.98 -14.18 3.80
N LYS A 430 18.56 -15.38 3.86
CA LYS A 430 19.62 -15.68 4.81
C LYS A 430 20.85 -14.79 4.66
N ALA A 431 21.21 -14.45 3.42
CA ALA A 431 22.29 -13.49 3.18
C ALA A 431 21.93 -12.08 3.70
N LEU A 432 20.70 -11.61 3.45
CA LEU A 432 20.22 -10.31 3.97
C LEU A 432 20.23 -10.28 5.51
N ILE A 433 19.80 -11.35 6.17
CA ILE A 433 19.84 -11.48 7.64
C ILE A 433 21.30 -11.41 8.17
N ALA A 434 22.23 -12.04 7.47
CA ALA A 434 23.64 -12.05 7.89
C ALA A 434 24.35 -10.70 7.70
N ASP A 435 23.86 -9.87 6.76
CA ASP A 435 24.44 -8.56 6.44
C ASP A 435 23.87 -7.42 7.31
N ASN A 436 22.75 -7.64 8.03
CA ASN A 436 22.04 -6.69 8.90
C ASN A 436 22.03 -7.14 10.36
#